data_fbe1ea8a6cec244eaa5ee850ed393bdf
#
_entry.id   fbe1ea8a6cec244eaa5ee850ed393bdf
#
_cell.length_a   1.000
_cell.length_b   1.000
_cell.length_c   1.000
_cell.angle_alpha   90.00
_cell.angle_beta   90.00
_cell.angle_gamma   90.00
#
_symmetry.space_group_name_H-M   'P 1'
#
loop_
_entity.id
_entity.type
_entity.pdbx_description
1 polymer ?
#
loop_
_entity_poly.entity_id
_entity_poly.type
_entity_poly.pdbx_seq_one_letter_code
_entity_poly.pdbx_strand_id
1 'polypeptide(L)'
;MVLNKANLFEPELVTDLINKVTGKSSIARLSAQQAIPFNGEKVFTFTMDSEIDVIAESGKKTHGGVSIAPQTMVPIKVEYGARISDEFMYASDEEKINILQAFNDGFAKKVARGIDLMAFHGVNPRQGTASAVIGTNNFDSKVTQKVEAPKGIADANGAIENAVELLTGADADVTGIAINPSFRSALAKQKDQQGNALFPELKWGATPDTINGLPVDANKTVSDMSTENDRAIVGDFANGFKWGYAKEVPLEVIQFGDPDNSGLDLKGYNQVYIRAELYLGWGILDATKFARVTEATV
;
A
#
# COMPACT_ATOMS: atom_id res chain seq x y z
N MET A 1 -37.00 20.65 8.94
CA MET A 1 -36.46 20.02 7.71
C MET A 1 -35.81 18.71 8.14
N VAL A 2 -36.34 17.57 7.72
CA VAL A 2 -35.72 16.30 8.03
C VAL A 2 -34.51 16.17 7.09
N LEU A 3 -33.30 16.20 7.63
CA LEU A 3 -32.07 15.95 6.86
C LEU A 3 -32.16 14.52 6.33
N ASN A 4 -32.46 14.41 5.05
CA ASN A 4 -32.44 13.12 4.36
C ASN A 4 -30.99 12.63 4.24
N LYS A 5 -30.78 11.32 4.39
CA LYS A 5 -29.50 10.61 4.26
C LYS A 5 -28.71 11.03 3.00
N ALA A 6 -29.41 11.40 1.92
CA ALA A 6 -28.84 11.88 0.67
C ALA A 6 -28.24 13.30 0.72
N ASN A 7 -28.64 14.14 1.69
CA ASN A 7 -28.16 15.51 1.79
C ASN A 7 -26.98 15.67 2.78
N LEU A 8 -26.72 14.65 3.60
CA LEU A 8 -25.56 14.60 4.53
C LEU A 8 -24.31 14.03 3.86
N PHE A 9 -24.48 13.36 2.74
CA PHE A 9 -23.40 12.60 2.09
C PHE A 9 -23.38 12.91 0.60
N GLU A 10 -22.89 14.10 0.26
CA GLU A 10 -22.69 14.44 -1.13
C GLU A 10 -21.60 13.53 -1.76
N PRO A 11 -21.72 13.19 -3.05
CA PRO A 11 -20.72 12.40 -3.76
C PRO A 11 -19.31 12.97 -3.69
N GLU A 12 -19.17 14.27 -3.46
CA GLU A 12 -17.90 14.98 -3.30
C GLU A 12 -17.08 14.51 -2.09
N LEU A 13 -17.72 14.11 -0.98
CA LEU A 13 -17.02 13.58 0.20
C LEU A 13 -16.31 12.27 -0.10
N VAL A 14 -16.90 11.43 -0.92
CA VAL A 14 -16.34 10.14 -1.33
C VAL A 14 -15.20 10.35 -2.35
N THR A 15 -15.39 11.26 -3.30
CA THR A 15 -14.35 11.65 -4.27
C THR A 15 -13.13 12.24 -3.56
N ASP A 16 -13.33 13.04 -2.54
CA ASP A 16 -12.28 13.62 -1.70
C ASP A 16 -11.49 12.53 -0.95
N LEU A 17 -12.15 11.47 -0.50
CA LEU A 17 -11.51 10.32 0.15
C LEU A 17 -10.48 9.65 -0.77
N ILE A 18 -10.84 9.35 -2.00
CA ILE A 18 -9.98 8.70 -2.99
C ILE A 18 -8.74 9.55 -3.29
N ASN A 19 -8.93 10.83 -3.54
CA ASN A 19 -7.83 11.76 -3.86
C ASN A 19 -6.83 11.92 -2.71
N LYS A 20 -7.28 11.86 -1.46
CA LYS A 20 -6.42 11.99 -0.27
C LYS A 20 -5.63 10.72 0.04
N VAL A 21 -6.15 9.55 -0.31
CA VAL A 21 -5.45 8.28 -0.15
C VAL A 21 -4.18 8.23 -1.01
N THR A 22 -4.24 8.67 -2.28
CA THR A 22 -3.11 8.64 -3.21
C THR A 22 -1.91 9.47 -2.78
N GLY A 23 -2.08 10.45 -1.91
CA GLY A 23 -0.99 11.29 -1.38
C GLY A 23 -0.36 10.83 -0.07
N LYS A 24 -0.76 9.66 0.49
CA LYS A 24 -0.36 9.22 1.85
C LYS A 24 0.10 7.77 1.95
N SER A 25 0.12 7.04 0.85
CA SER A 25 0.55 5.64 0.76
C SER A 25 1.67 5.53 -0.26
N SER A 26 2.72 4.76 0.05
CA SER A 26 3.79 4.44 -0.90
C SER A 26 3.26 3.64 -2.09
N ILE A 27 2.37 2.69 -1.83
CA ILE A 27 1.70 1.91 -2.88
C ILE A 27 0.89 2.81 -3.80
N ALA A 28 0.05 3.69 -3.23
CA ALA A 28 -0.78 4.60 -4.03
C ALA A 28 0.03 5.62 -4.84
N ARG A 29 1.26 5.92 -4.41
CA ARG A 29 2.16 6.83 -5.13
C ARG A 29 2.93 6.12 -6.25
N LEU A 30 3.38 4.90 -6.02
CA LEU A 30 4.24 4.16 -6.94
C LEU A 30 3.46 3.31 -7.94
N SER A 31 2.22 2.91 -7.61
CA SER A 31 1.37 2.08 -8.46
C SER A 31 0.04 2.78 -8.73
N ALA A 32 -0.38 2.75 -9.98
CA ALA A 32 -1.66 3.32 -10.39
C ALA A 32 -2.84 2.49 -9.86
N GLN A 33 -3.84 3.18 -9.34
CA GLN A 33 -5.08 2.54 -8.89
C GLN A 33 -5.86 1.97 -10.08
N GLN A 34 -6.37 0.76 -9.94
CA GLN A 34 -7.25 0.12 -10.91
C GLN A 34 -8.51 -0.41 -10.20
N ALA A 35 -9.68 -0.23 -10.80
CA ALA A 35 -10.91 -0.76 -10.22
C ALA A 35 -10.87 -2.29 -10.14
N ILE A 36 -11.28 -2.85 -9.00
CA ILE A 36 -11.36 -4.29 -8.77
C ILE A 36 -12.83 -4.66 -8.62
N PRO A 37 -13.34 -5.69 -9.33
CA PRO A 37 -14.71 -6.16 -9.15
C PRO A 37 -14.97 -6.61 -7.70
N PHE A 38 -16.17 -6.34 -7.17
CA PHE A 38 -16.54 -6.67 -5.79
C PHE A 38 -16.40 -8.17 -5.48
N ASN A 39 -16.65 -9.03 -6.45
CA ASN A 39 -16.51 -10.49 -6.31
C ASN A 39 -15.06 -10.99 -6.46
N GLY A 40 -14.11 -10.05 -6.58
CA GLY A 40 -12.72 -10.36 -6.86
C GLY A 40 -12.42 -10.49 -8.34
N GLU A 41 -11.14 -10.53 -8.64
CA GLU A 41 -10.61 -10.65 -10.00
C GLU A 41 -9.56 -11.76 -10.06
N LYS A 42 -9.55 -12.52 -11.14
CA LYS A 42 -8.48 -13.45 -11.45
C LYS A 42 -7.64 -12.89 -12.59
N VAL A 43 -6.40 -12.60 -12.31
CA VAL A 43 -5.40 -12.25 -13.31
C VAL A 43 -4.57 -13.49 -13.60
N PHE A 44 -4.38 -13.80 -14.86
CA PHE A 44 -3.57 -14.95 -15.26
C PHE A 44 -2.17 -14.47 -15.65
N THR A 45 -1.16 -15.02 -15.02
CA THR A 45 0.23 -14.88 -15.44
C THR A 45 0.56 -15.99 -16.40
N PHE A 46 1.13 -15.62 -17.54
CA PHE A 46 1.49 -16.54 -18.61
C PHE A 46 3.02 -16.62 -18.68
N THR A 47 3.57 -17.82 -18.61
CA THR A 47 5.02 -18.04 -18.71
C THR A 47 5.34 -19.08 -19.77
N MET A 48 6.47 -18.87 -20.46
CA MET A 48 7.07 -19.83 -21.38
C MET A 48 8.36 -20.35 -20.74
N ASP A 49 8.64 -21.64 -20.88
CA ASP A 49 9.74 -22.33 -20.21
C ASP A 49 11.04 -22.40 -21.04
N SER A 50 10.97 -22.02 -22.33
CA SER A 50 12.09 -22.13 -23.25
C SER A 50 12.16 -20.96 -24.23
N GLU A 51 13.36 -20.68 -24.70
CA GLU A 51 13.65 -19.71 -25.74
C GLU A 51 13.19 -20.21 -27.12
N ILE A 52 13.19 -19.31 -28.11
CA ILE A 52 12.93 -19.64 -29.50
C ILE A 52 14.03 -20.52 -30.07
N ASP A 53 13.67 -21.47 -30.93
CA ASP A 53 14.63 -22.33 -31.60
C ASP A 53 14.85 -21.93 -33.05
N VAL A 54 16.11 -22.00 -33.49
CA VAL A 54 16.51 -21.77 -34.87
C VAL A 54 16.54 -23.11 -35.63
N ILE A 55 15.59 -23.28 -36.54
CA ILE A 55 15.40 -24.54 -37.27
C ILE A 55 15.98 -24.39 -38.67
N ALA A 56 16.84 -25.35 -39.05
CA ALA A 56 17.35 -25.43 -40.42
C ALA A 56 16.28 -25.85 -41.41
N GLU A 57 16.51 -25.64 -42.70
CA GLU A 57 15.63 -26.12 -43.76
C GLU A 57 15.45 -27.66 -43.65
N SER A 58 14.17 -28.09 -43.62
CA SER A 58 13.79 -29.49 -43.33
C SER A 58 14.11 -30.01 -41.94
N GLY A 59 14.50 -29.15 -40.98
CA GLY A 59 14.76 -29.51 -39.58
C GLY A 59 13.49 -29.89 -38.82
N LYS A 60 13.66 -30.71 -37.76
CA LYS A 60 12.55 -31.06 -36.86
C LYS A 60 12.16 -29.86 -36.02
N LYS A 61 10.86 -29.56 -35.96
CA LYS A 61 10.31 -28.53 -35.08
C LYS A 61 10.37 -28.98 -33.63
N THR A 62 10.84 -28.12 -32.76
CA THR A 62 10.82 -28.29 -31.31
C THR A 62 9.58 -27.63 -30.71
N HIS A 63 9.27 -27.91 -29.49
CA HIS A 63 8.18 -27.27 -28.75
C HIS A 63 8.67 -26.89 -27.35
N GLY A 64 8.20 -25.75 -26.85
CA GLY A 64 8.33 -25.34 -25.48
C GLY A 64 7.07 -25.65 -24.67
N GLY A 65 7.16 -25.57 -23.35
CA GLY A 65 6.03 -25.62 -22.44
C GLY A 65 5.49 -24.21 -22.15
N VAL A 66 4.22 -24.19 -21.84
CA VAL A 66 3.50 -22.98 -21.44
C VAL A 66 2.79 -23.24 -20.12
N SER A 67 2.91 -22.32 -19.17
CA SER A 67 2.14 -22.39 -17.93
C SER A 67 1.29 -21.14 -17.73
N ILE A 68 0.11 -21.34 -17.16
CA ILE A 68 -0.81 -20.26 -16.79
C ILE A 68 -1.11 -20.39 -15.30
N ALA A 69 -0.70 -19.42 -14.53
CA ALA A 69 -0.95 -19.37 -13.08
C ALA A 69 -1.99 -18.28 -12.77
N PRO A 70 -3.13 -18.62 -12.12
CA PRO A 70 -4.09 -17.63 -11.69
C PRO A 70 -3.62 -16.92 -10.41
N GLN A 71 -3.59 -15.59 -10.43
CA GLN A 71 -3.48 -14.76 -9.24
C GLN A 71 -4.87 -14.21 -8.91
N THR A 72 -5.42 -14.58 -7.76
CA THR A 72 -6.75 -14.12 -7.34
C THR A 72 -6.60 -12.95 -6.38
N MET A 73 -7.24 -11.85 -6.71
CA MET A 73 -7.37 -10.66 -5.85
C MET A 73 -8.78 -10.64 -5.29
N VAL A 74 -8.91 -10.84 -4.01
CA VAL A 74 -10.20 -10.78 -3.31
C VAL A 74 -10.25 -9.48 -2.52
N PRO A 75 -11.25 -8.60 -2.75
CA PRO A 75 -11.43 -7.41 -1.95
C PRO A 75 -11.68 -7.76 -0.48
N ILE A 76 -11.05 -7.02 0.40
CA ILE A 76 -11.26 -7.10 1.84
C ILE A 76 -11.99 -5.86 2.33
N LYS A 77 -12.80 -6.03 3.37
CA LYS A 77 -13.50 -4.95 4.04
C LYS A 77 -12.57 -4.32 5.08
N VAL A 78 -12.44 -3.01 5.03
CA VAL A 78 -11.81 -2.22 6.08
C VAL A 78 -12.83 -1.23 6.64
N GLU A 79 -12.76 -0.99 7.93
CA GLU A 79 -13.68 -0.10 8.61
C GLU A 79 -12.98 0.74 9.68
N TYR A 80 -13.56 1.88 9.97
CA TYR A 80 -13.23 2.69 11.12
C TYR A 80 -14.50 3.31 11.67
N GLY A 81 -14.74 3.13 12.96
CA GLY A 81 -15.88 3.72 13.62
C GLY A 81 -15.48 4.38 14.93
N ALA A 82 -16.27 5.38 15.34
CA ALA A 82 -16.09 6.08 16.60
C ALA A 82 -17.43 6.46 17.22
N ARG A 83 -17.52 6.38 18.54
CA ARG A 83 -18.62 6.92 19.33
C ARG A 83 -18.40 8.40 19.57
N ILE A 84 -19.44 9.19 19.40
CA ILE A 84 -19.47 10.61 19.73
C ILE A 84 -20.75 10.91 20.53
N SER A 85 -20.77 12.05 21.24
CA SER A 85 -21.99 12.51 21.95
C SER A 85 -23.14 12.70 20.98
N ASP A 86 -24.35 12.38 21.38
CA ASP A 86 -25.57 12.62 20.60
C ASP A 86 -25.90 14.12 20.46
N GLU A 87 -25.26 14.98 21.25
CA GLU A 87 -25.31 16.45 21.06
C GLU A 87 -24.88 16.86 19.64
N PHE A 88 -24.06 16.03 18.98
CA PHE A 88 -23.76 16.17 17.56
C PHE A 88 -25.02 16.29 16.69
N MET A 89 -26.10 15.57 17.03
CA MET A 89 -27.36 15.63 16.28
C MET A 89 -28.08 17.00 16.42
N TYR A 90 -27.75 17.73 17.46
CA TYR A 90 -28.33 19.07 17.75
C TYR A 90 -27.43 20.22 17.31
N ALA A 91 -26.19 19.92 16.88
CA ALA A 91 -25.29 20.93 16.32
C ALA A 91 -25.82 21.55 15.04
N SER A 92 -25.34 22.74 14.68
CA SER A 92 -25.66 23.40 13.41
C SER A 92 -25.25 22.49 12.22
N ASP A 93 -25.87 22.67 11.09
CA ASP A 93 -25.53 21.84 9.90
C ASP A 93 -24.08 22.07 9.46
N GLU A 94 -23.54 23.28 9.62
CA GLU A 94 -22.17 23.62 9.34
C GLU A 94 -21.20 22.88 10.27
N GLU A 95 -21.48 22.82 11.58
CA GLU A 95 -20.65 22.05 12.54
C GLU A 95 -20.70 20.56 12.27
N LYS A 96 -21.87 20.01 11.89
CA LYS A 96 -22.00 18.60 11.50
C LYS A 96 -21.14 18.27 10.28
N ILE A 97 -21.19 19.12 9.25
CA ILE A 97 -20.39 18.94 8.03
C ILE A 97 -18.90 18.98 8.37
N ASN A 98 -18.45 19.93 9.18
CA ASN A 98 -17.06 20.06 9.58
C ASN A 98 -16.56 18.82 10.35
N ILE A 99 -17.37 18.29 11.28
CA ILE A 99 -17.03 17.08 12.05
C ILE A 99 -16.97 15.85 11.14
N LEU A 100 -17.93 15.67 10.25
CA LEU A 100 -17.96 14.56 9.30
C LEU A 100 -16.80 14.65 8.30
N GLN A 101 -16.45 15.85 7.86
CA GLN A 101 -15.28 16.05 6.99
C GLN A 101 -13.98 15.73 7.72
N ALA A 102 -13.80 16.17 8.95
CA ALA A 102 -12.63 15.85 9.76
C ALA A 102 -12.51 14.33 10.00
N PHE A 103 -13.64 13.64 10.25
CA PHE A 103 -13.68 12.19 10.37
C PHE A 103 -13.28 11.50 9.07
N ASN A 104 -13.82 11.95 7.95
CA ASN A 104 -13.49 11.41 6.63
C ASN A 104 -12.00 11.61 6.28
N ASP A 105 -11.44 12.77 6.57
CA ASP A 105 -10.02 13.07 6.42
C ASP A 105 -9.15 12.15 7.29
N GLY A 106 -9.57 11.91 8.51
CA GLY A 106 -8.93 10.98 9.43
C GLY A 106 -8.98 9.55 8.91
N PHE A 107 -10.14 9.11 8.42
CA PHE A 107 -10.33 7.80 7.82
C PHE A 107 -9.44 7.61 6.58
N ALA A 108 -9.41 8.60 5.68
CA ALA A 108 -8.54 8.57 4.49
C ALA A 108 -7.06 8.36 4.84
N LYS A 109 -6.56 9.07 5.87
CA LYS A 109 -5.18 8.88 6.36
C LYS A 109 -4.94 7.48 6.94
N LYS A 110 -5.93 6.93 7.66
CA LYS A 110 -5.85 5.58 8.22
C LYS A 110 -5.89 4.52 7.13
N VAL A 111 -6.73 4.67 6.12
CA VAL A 111 -6.81 3.76 4.96
C VAL A 111 -5.49 3.78 4.18
N ALA A 112 -4.94 4.97 3.91
CA ALA A 112 -3.67 5.12 3.20
C ALA A 112 -2.52 4.40 3.91
N ARG A 113 -2.38 4.60 5.23
CA ARG A 113 -1.42 3.84 6.03
C ARG A 113 -1.76 2.35 6.06
N GLY A 114 -3.03 2.03 6.16
CA GLY A 114 -3.52 0.66 6.29
C GLY A 114 -3.22 -0.19 5.07
N ILE A 115 -3.42 0.33 3.85
CA ILE A 115 -3.14 -0.42 2.62
C ILE A 115 -1.66 -0.79 2.52
N ASP A 116 -0.75 0.12 2.88
CA ASP A 116 0.68 -0.19 2.90
C ASP A 116 1.00 -1.31 3.89
N LEU A 117 0.54 -1.20 5.13
CA LEU A 117 0.81 -2.21 6.17
C LEU A 117 0.23 -3.58 5.81
N MET A 118 -0.96 -3.61 5.24
CA MET A 118 -1.60 -4.85 4.79
C MET A 118 -0.87 -5.48 3.61
N ALA A 119 -0.51 -4.67 2.60
CA ALA A 119 0.14 -5.19 1.41
C ALA A 119 1.62 -5.51 1.62
N PHE A 120 2.37 -4.70 2.38
CA PHE A 120 3.78 -4.97 2.64
C PHE A 120 3.95 -6.12 3.65
N HIS A 121 3.24 -6.08 4.78
CA HIS A 121 3.51 -6.96 5.92
C HIS A 121 2.40 -7.96 6.25
N GLY A 122 1.24 -7.90 5.58
CA GLY A 122 0.14 -8.84 5.82
C GLY A 122 -0.51 -8.71 7.20
N VAL A 123 -0.36 -7.55 7.86
CA VAL A 123 -0.83 -7.32 9.22
C VAL A 123 -2.18 -6.59 9.23
N ASN A 124 -2.97 -6.84 10.28
CA ASN A 124 -4.10 -5.99 10.60
C ASN A 124 -3.60 -4.67 11.21
N PRO A 125 -3.82 -3.50 10.56
CA PRO A 125 -3.26 -2.23 11.01
C PRO A 125 -3.65 -1.82 12.43
N ARG A 126 -4.83 -2.23 12.90
CA ARG A 126 -5.33 -1.92 14.24
C ARG A 126 -4.68 -2.79 15.32
N GLN A 127 -4.46 -4.07 15.03
CA GLN A 127 -3.94 -5.04 15.99
C GLN A 127 -2.41 -5.15 15.95
N GLY A 128 -1.80 -4.79 14.82
CA GLY A 128 -0.35 -4.95 14.60
C GLY A 128 0.09 -6.42 14.47
N THR A 129 -0.84 -7.33 14.19
CA THR A 129 -0.58 -8.76 14.07
C THR A 129 -0.97 -9.28 12.69
N ALA A 130 -0.37 -10.40 12.28
CA ALA A 130 -0.68 -11.04 11.01
C ALA A 130 -2.19 -11.32 10.89
N SER A 131 -2.74 -11.02 9.72
CA SER A 131 -4.16 -11.17 9.43
C SER A 131 -4.42 -12.43 8.61
N ALA A 132 -5.23 -13.34 9.14
CA ALA A 132 -5.66 -14.54 8.41
C ALA A 132 -6.48 -14.20 7.15
N VAL A 133 -7.17 -13.06 7.11
CA VAL A 133 -7.93 -12.60 5.94
C VAL A 133 -7.01 -12.22 4.79
N ILE A 134 -5.85 -11.62 5.09
CA ILE A 134 -4.83 -11.26 4.09
C ILE A 134 -4.03 -12.50 3.68
N GLY A 135 -3.74 -13.38 4.65
CA GLY A 135 -2.94 -14.58 4.44
C GLY A 135 -1.54 -14.25 3.90
N THR A 136 -1.15 -14.94 2.82
CA THR A 136 0.16 -14.75 2.16
C THR A 136 0.16 -13.68 1.06
N ASN A 137 -0.95 -12.92 0.89
CA ASN A 137 -1.00 -11.88 -0.14
C ASN A 137 -0.34 -10.59 0.31
N ASN A 138 0.96 -10.65 0.61
CA ASN A 138 1.78 -9.53 1.06
C ASN A 138 3.23 -9.70 0.59
N PHE A 139 3.99 -8.59 0.61
CA PHE A 139 5.38 -8.59 0.15
C PHE A 139 6.29 -9.45 1.04
N ASP A 140 6.12 -9.42 2.36
CA ASP A 140 6.94 -10.22 3.29
C ASP A 140 6.86 -11.71 3.00
N SER A 141 5.68 -12.20 2.59
CA SER A 141 5.46 -13.61 2.29
C SER A 141 5.83 -14.02 0.87
N LYS A 142 5.57 -13.14 -0.12
CA LYS A 142 5.72 -13.47 -1.54
C LYS A 142 7.07 -13.10 -2.13
N VAL A 143 7.67 -11.98 -1.70
CA VAL A 143 8.94 -11.50 -2.24
C VAL A 143 10.09 -12.14 -1.50
N THR A 144 10.72 -13.11 -2.14
CA THR A 144 11.84 -13.88 -1.59
C THR A 144 13.21 -13.29 -1.91
N GLN A 145 13.28 -12.40 -2.91
CA GLN A 145 14.51 -11.71 -3.27
C GLN A 145 14.85 -10.67 -2.22
N LYS A 146 16.00 -10.80 -1.58
CA LYS A 146 16.44 -9.95 -0.47
C LYS A 146 17.88 -9.50 -0.67
N VAL A 147 18.14 -8.25 -0.35
CA VAL A 147 19.46 -7.67 -0.23
C VAL A 147 19.65 -7.19 1.20
N GLU A 148 20.71 -7.60 1.84
CA GLU A 148 21.00 -7.19 3.21
C GLU A 148 21.88 -5.93 3.18
N ALA A 149 21.34 -4.83 3.72
CA ALA A 149 22.12 -3.63 3.96
C ALA A 149 22.94 -3.78 5.24
N PRO A 150 24.17 -3.24 5.29
CA PRO A 150 24.98 -3.25 6.50
C PRO A 150 24.26 -2.61 7.69
N LYS A 151 24.60 -3.03 8.91
CA LYS A 151 24.07 -2.48 10.14
C LYS A 151 24.21 -0.94 10.20
N GLY A 152 23.14 -0.28 10.64
CA GLY A 152 23.06 1.19 10.63
C GLY A 152 22.91 1.79 9.24
N ILE A 153 22.64 0.93 8.23
CA ILE A 153 22.44 1.33 6.82
C ILE A 153 23.68 2.13 6.30
N ALA A 154 24.87 1.68 6.67
CA ALA A 154 26.10 2.40 6.36
C ALA A 154 26.35 2.56 4.86
N ASP A 155 25.89 1.59 4.05
CA ASP A 155 25.95 1.63 2.58
C ASP A 155 24.54 1.50 1.98
N ALA A 156 23.74 2.54 2.14
CA ALA A 156 22.38 2.57 1.61
C ALA A 156 22.34 2.59 0.08
N ASN A 157 23.31 3.28 -0.55
CA ASN A 157 23.39 3.34 -2.02
C ASN A 157 23.73 1.97 -2.61
N GLY A 158 24.79 1.32 -2.11
CA GLY A 158 25.16 -0.01 -2.58
C GLY A 158 24.07 -1.04 -2.37
N ALA A 159 23.27 -0.94 -1.29
CA ALA A 159 22.14 -1.83 -1.09
C ALA A 159 21.02 -1.65 -2.15
N ILE A 160 20.75 -0.40 -2.59
CA ILE A 160 19.82 -0.16 -3.71
C ILE A 160 20.41 -0.65 -5.02
N GLU A 161 21.68 -0.35 -5.30
CA GLU A 161 22.36 -0.79 -6.52
C GLU A 161 22.34 -2.32 -6.65
N ASN A 162 22.64 -3.03 -5.58
CA ASN A 162 22.57 -4.50 -5.54
C ASN A 162 21.13 -5.00 -5.76
N ALA A 163 20.11 -4.34 -5.22
CA ALA A 163 18.73 -4.70 -5.44
C ALA A 163 18.30 -4.46 -6.90
N VAL A 164 18.72 -3.37 -7.50
CA VAL A 164 18.48 -3.07 -8.92
C VAL A 164 19.20 -4.06 -9.81
N GLU A 165 20.47 -4.38 -9.51
CA GLU A 165 21.26 -5.39 -10.25
C GLU A 165 20.59 -6.77 -10.19
N LEU A 166 20.10 -7.18 -9.00
CA LEU A 166 19.39 -8.45 -8.82
C LEU A 166 18.13 -8.50 -9.71
N LEU A 167 17.37 -7.42 -9.80
CA LEU A 167 16.15 -7.35 -10.60
C LEU A 167 16.43 -7.29 -12.10
N THR A 168 17.36 -6.45 -12.50
CA THR A 168 17.75 -6.34 -13.93
C THR A 168 18.42 -7.59 -14.46
N GLY A 169 19.17 -8.32 -13.61
CA GLY A 169 19.69 -9.64 -13.92
C GLY A 169 18.61 -10.72 -14.12
N ALA A 170 17.40 -10.48 -13.63
CA ALA A 170 16.20 -11.30 -13.83
C ALA A 170 15.25 -10.74 -14.90
N ASP A 171 15.73 -9.85 -15.76
CA ASP A 171 14.93 -9.15 -16.80
C ASP A 171 13.71 -8.39 -16.25
N ALA A 172 13.79 -7.94 -15.01
CA ALA A 172 12.73 -7.15 -14.39
C ALA A 172 13.06 -5.65 -14.47
N ASP A 173 12.10 -4.87 -14.94
CA ASP A 173 12.18 -3.41 -14.90
C ASP A 173 11.98 -2.89 -13.48
N VAL A 174 12.71 -1.84 -13.12
CA VAL A 174 12.50 -1.12 -11.86
C VAL A 174 11.77 0.18 -12.15
N THR A 175 10.52 0.30 -11.68
CA THR A 175 9.68 1.48 -11.91
C THR A 175 9.48 2.33 -10.66
N GLY A 176 9.93 1.88 -9.49
CA GLY A 176 9.81 2.65 -8.25
C GLY A 176 10.51 2.03 -7.05
N ILE A 177 10.70 2.88 -6.05
CA ILE A 177 11.35 2.49 -4.78
C ILE A 177 10.54 3.07 -3.61
N ALA A 178 10.08 2.20 -2.72
CA ALA A 178 9.53 2.60 -1.43
C ALA A 178 10.62 2.49 -0.36
N ILE A 179 10.92 3.57 0.35
CA ILE A 179 11.99 3.62 1.36
C ILE A 179 11.48 4.04 2.72
N ASN A 180 12.12 3.54 3.78
CA ASN A 180 11.89 4.04 5.12
C ASN A 180 12.57 5.42 5.32
N PRO A 181 12.03 6.34 6.12
CA PRO A 181 12.67 7.62 6.43
C PRO A 181 14.08 7.52 7.02
N SER A 182 14.40 6.46 7.76
CA SER A 182 15.78 6.23 8.24
C SER A 182 16.73 5.89 7.09
N PHE A 183 16.27 5.10 6.13
CA PHE A 183 17.03 4.77 4.92
C PHE A 183 17.26 6.00 4.05
N ARG A 184 16.21 6.84 3.86
CA ARG A 184 16.34 8.15 3.22
C ARG A 184 17.42 9.00 3.89
N SER A 185 17.42 9.04 5.23
CA SER A 185 18.42 9.81 6.00
C SER A 185 19.83 9.24 5.84
N ALA A 186 19.96 7.93 5.68
CA ALA A 186 21.24 7.27 5.39
C ALA A 186 21.77 7.65 4.00
N LEU A 187 20.93 7.62 2.97
CA LEU A 187 21.28 8.09 1.62
C LEU A 187 21.72 9.56 1.63
N ALA A 188 20.99 10.44 2.35
CA ALA A 188 21.32 11.86 2.44
C ALA A 188 22.69 12.16 3.09
N LYS A 189 23.22 11.21 3.88
CA LYS A 189 24.53 11.35 4.55
C LYS A 189 25.68 10.81 3.72
N GLN A 190 25.40 10.08 2.66
CA GLN A 190 26.45 9.49 1.82
C GLN A 190 27.21 10.55 1.05
N LYS A 191 28.53 10.33 0.96
CA LYS A 191 29.47 11.26 0.34
C LYS A 191 30.38 10.50 -0.61
N ASP A 192 30.83 11.21 -1.64
CA ASP A 192 31.89 10.74 -2.50
C ASP A 192 33.26 10.78 -1.78
N GLN A 193 34.30 10.30 -2.47
CA GLN A 193 35.69 10.31 -1.94
C GLN A 193 36.20 11.73 -1.68
N GLN A 194 35.64 12.76 -2.32
CA GLN A 194 35.97 14.17 -2.16
C GLN A 194 35.18 14.85 -1.04
N GLY A 195 34.23 14.13 -0.41
CA GLY A 195 33.41 14.63 0.70
C GLY A 195 32.13 15.35 0.26
N ASN A 196 31.80 15.38 -1.03
CA ASN A 196 30.54 15.94 -1.53
C ASN A 196 29.38 14.97 -1.28
N ALA A 197 28.19 15.51 -1.05
CA ALA A 197 26.99 14.66 -0.90
C ALA A 197 26.63 14.00 -2.24
N LEU A 198 26.40 12.68 -2.23
CA LEU A 198 25.93 11.94 -3.41
C LEU A 198 24.48 12.31 -3.76
N PHE A 199 23.65 12.56 -2.74
CA PHE A 199 22.23 12.90 -2.90
C PHE A 199 21.91 14.23 -2.19
N PRO A 200 22.34 15.38 -2.73
CA PRO A 200 22.14 16.68 -2.08
C PRO A 200 20.64 17.03 -1.94
N GLU A 201 19.79 16.55 -2.83
CA GLU A 201 18.34 16.76 -2.85
C GLU A 201 17.61 16.11 -1.66
N LEU A 202 18.24 15.13 -1.00
CA LEU A 202 17.66 14.44 0.17
C LEU A 202 17.99 15.12 1.51
N LYS A 203 18.87 16.12 1.54
CA LYS A 203 19.41 16.67 2.81
C LYS A 203 18.37 17.35 3.67
N TRP A 204 17.58 18.25 3.10
CA TRP A 204 16.66 19.12 3.83
C TRP A 204 15.33 19.20 3.07
N GLY A 205 14.22 19.08 3.81
CA GLY A 205 12.91 19.25 3.24
C GLY A 205 12.19 17.95 2.86
N ALA A 206 11.24 18.04 1.94
CA ALA A 206 10.44 16.92 1.50
C ALA A 206 11.24 15.92 0.66
N THR A 207 10.80 14.66 0.63
CA THR A 207 11.34 13.66 -0.30
C THR A 207 11.03 14.10 -1.73
N PRO A 208 12.02 14.15 -2.64
CA PRO A 208 11.77 14.43 -4.05
C PRO A 208 10.90 13.33 -4.68
N ASP A 209 10.31 13.63 -5.82
CA ASP A 209 9.48 12.65 -6.55
C ASP A 209 10.32 11.52 -7.16
N THR A 210 11.56 11.82 -7.49
CA THR A 210 12.51 10.86 -8.08
C THR A 210 13.90 11.00 -7.46
N ILE A 211 14.63 9.90 -7.38
CA ILE A 211 16.06 9.84 -7.08
C ILE A 211 16.74 9.12 -8.24
N ASN A 212 17.75 9.76 -8.86
CA ASN A 212 18.44 9.22 -10.03
C ASN A 212 17.48 8.78 -11.17
N GLY A 213 16.35 9.49 -11.32
CA GLY A 213 15.35 9.21 -12.35
C GLY A 213 14.29 8.15 -11.96
N LEU A 214 14.45 7.44 -10.85
CA LEU A 214 13.46 6.49 -10.35
C LEU A 214 12.46 7.15 -9.39
N PRO A 215 11.15 6.94 -9.57
CA PRO A 215 10.13 7.36 -8.62
C PRO A 215 10.41 6.79 -7.22
N VAL A 216 10.35 7.65 -6.22
CA VAL A 216 10.60 7.27 -4.83
C VAL A 216 9.52 7.77 -3.90
N ASP A 217 9.18 6.98 -2.90
CA ASP A 217 8.38 7.41 -1.77
C ASP A 217 9.04 7.02 -0.44
N ALA A 218 9.05 7.97 0.51
CA ALA A 218 9.61 7.73 1.85
C ALA A 218 8.50 7.68 2.87
N ASN A 219 8.20 6.46 3.35
CA ASN A 219 7.14 6.22 4.31
C ASN A 219 7.59 5.24 5.41
N LYS A 220 7.15 5.49 6.64
CA LYS A 220 7.42 4.59 7.77
C LYS A 220 6.79 3.22 7.59
N THR A 221 5.73 3.10 6.81
CA THR A 221 5.00 1.86 6.56
C THR A 221 5.86 0.75 5.97
N VAL A 222 6.97 1.11 5.29
CA VAL A 222 7.94 0.13 4.74
C VAL A 222 8.63 -0.69 5.84
N SER A 223 8.82 -0.13 7.03
CA SER A 223 9.50 -0.82 8.15
C SER A 223 8.57 -1.08 9.34
N ASP A 224 7.48 -0.32 9.45
CA ASP A 224 6.56 -0.46 10.58
C ASP A 224 5.86 -1.83 10.50
N MET A 225 6.00 -2.62 11.57
CA MET A 225 5.46 -3.98 11.66
C MET A 225 6.13 -5.01 10.74
N SER A 226 7.25 -4.66 10.07
CA SER A 226 8.07 -5.64 9.36
C SER A 226 8.72 -6.60 10.36
N THR A 227 8.65 -7.90 10.07
CA THR A 227 9.29 -8.94 10.87
C THR A 227 10.78 -9.10 10.56
N GLU A 228 11.23 -8.59 9.41
CA GLU A 228 12.59 -8.78 8.89
C GLU A 228 13.40 -7.48 8.78
N ASN A 229 12.93 -6.43 9.42
CA ASN A 229 13.64 -5.14 9.46
C ASN A 229 13.82 -4.52 8.06
N ASP A 230 12.76 -4.52 7.25
CA ASP A 230 12.76 -3.93 5.91
C ASP A 230 13.09 -2.43 5.95
N ARG A 231 13.92 -2.00 5.01
CA ARG A 231 14.33 -0.61 4.86
C ARG A 231 13.95 -0.01 3.52
N ALA A 232 13.89 -0.83 2.48
CA ALA A 232 13.39 -0.44 1.18
C ALA A 232 12.74 -1.62 0.45
N ILE A 233 11.84 -1.31 -0.48
CA ILE A 233 11.26 -2.24 -1.45
C ILE A 233 11.49 -1.62 -2.82
N VAL A 234 12.17 -2.35 -3.69
CA VAL A 234 12.55 -1.96 -5.04
C VAL A 234 11.84 -2.85 -6.03
N GLY A 235 11.31 -2.32 -7.12
CA GLY A 235 10.74 -3.18 -8.15
C GLY A 235 9.78 -2.50 -9.13
N ASP A 236 9.07 -3.35 -9.89
CA ASP A 236 8.10 -2.93 -10.89
C ASP A 236 6.71 -2.73 -10.27
N PHE A 237 6.52 -1.59 -9.63
CA PHE A 237 5.22 -1.21 -9.06
C PHE A 237 4.16 -0.91 -10.13
N ALA A 238 4.57 -0.60 -11.36
CA ALA A 238 3.63 -0.27 -12.42
C ALA A 238 2.94 -1.50 -13.01
N ASN A 239 3.67 -2.61 -13.22
CA ASN A 239 3.16 -3.80 -13.88
C ASN A 239 3.15 -5.05 -12.98
N GLY A 240 4.02 -5.11 -11.97
CA GLY A 240 4.14 -6.24 -11.04
C GLY A 240 3.15 -6.20 -9.88
N PHE A 241 2.48 -5.07 -9.66
CA PHE A 241 1.53 -4.86 -8.57
C PHE A 241 0.24 -4.21 -9.06
N LYS A 242 -0.90 -4.66 -8.53
CA LYS A 242 -2.21 -4.09 -8.80
C LYS A 242 -2.97 -3.86 -7.50
N TRP A 243 -3.65 -2.72 -7.39
CA TRP A 243 -4.52 -2.43 -6.26
C TRP A 243 -5.68 -1.55 -6.68
N GLY A 244 -6.74 -1.54 -5.87
CA GLY A 244 -7.85 -0.65 -6.10
C GLY A 244 -9.02 -0.85 -5.16
N TYR A 245 -10.01 0.00 -5.32
CA TYR A 245 -11.27 -0.08 -4.60
C TYR A 245 -12.27 -0.93 -5.37
N ALA A 246 -12.95 -1.81 -4.63
CA ALA A 246 -14.01 -2.64 -5.19
C ALA A 246 -15.39 -2.00 -4.94
N LYS A 247 -15.56 -1.38 -3.77
CA LYS A 247 -16.79 -0.69 -3.40
C LYS A 247 -16.50 0.32 -2.29
N GLU A 248 -17.03 1.49 -2.45
CA GLU A 248 -17.10 2.52 -1.43
C GLU A 248 -18.45 2.44 -0.74
N VAL A 249 -18.45 2.55 0.58
CA VAL A 249 -19.67 2.57 1.38
C VAL A 249 -19.80 3.99 1.95
N PRO A 250 -20.96 4.64 1.78
CA PRO A 250 -21.18 5.98 2.36
C PRO A 250 -20.97 5.96 3.87
N LEU A 251 -20.44 7.05 4.39
CA LEU A 251 -20.33 7.29 5.83
C LEU A 251 -21.70 7.13 6.48
N GLU A 252 -21.80 6.40 7.57
CA GLU A 252 -23.04 6.11 8.25
C GLU A 252 -23.03 6.68 9.66
N VAL A 253 -24.13 7.32 10.05
CA VAL A 253 -24.38 7.76 11.43
C VAL A 253 -25.44 6.83 12.04
N ILE A 254 -25.03 6.00 12.99
CA ILE A 254 -25.86 5.02 13.67
C ILE A 254 -26.30 5.61 15.00
N GLN A 255 -27.62 5.63 15.26
CA GLN A 255 -28.18 6.28 16.44
C GLN A 255 -28.66 5.29 17.51
N PHE A 256 -28.70 4.00 17.22
CA PHE A 256 -29.29 2.97 18.09
C PHE A 256 -28.43 1.71 18.09
N GLY A 257 -28.55 0.97 19.18
CA GLY A 257 -27.88 -0.33 19.33
C GLY A 257 -26.45 -0.24 19.85
N ASP A 258 -25.70 -1.33 19.67
CA ASP A 258 -24.28 -1.46 20.05
C ASP A 258 -23.46 -1.88 18.82
N PRO A 259 -23.14 -0.93 17.90
CA PRO A 259 -22.53 -1.24 16.62
C PRO A 259 -21.06 -1.68 16.72
N ASP A 260 -20.39 -1.42 17.82
CA ASP A 260 -18.98 -1.78 18.05
C ASP A 260 -18.82 -2.94 19.08
N ASN A 261 -19.95 -3.54 19.46
CA ASN A 261 -20.01 -4.68 20.38
C ASN A 261 -19.27 -4.40 21.72
N SER A 262 -19.40 -3.17 22.22
CA SER A 262 -18.79 -2.74 23.48
C SER A 262 -19.58 -3.17 24.74
N GLY A 263 -20.79 -3.66 24.57
CA GLY A 263 -21.75 -3.94 25.64
C GLY A 263 -22.54 -2.70 26.08
N LEU A 264 -22.40 -1.57 25.42
CA LEU A 264 -23.03 -0.30 25.75
C LEU A 264 -23.97 0.13 24.63
N ASP A 265 -25.28 0.22 24.92
CA ASP A 265 -26.27 0.76 23.98
C ASP A 265 -26.09 2.27 23.76
N LEU A 266 -26.10 2.71 22.50
CA LEU A 266 -25.87 4.12 22.14
C LEU A 266 -26.86 5.07 22.83
N LYS A 267 -28.15 4.74 22.83
CA LYS A 267 -29.18 5.58 23.45
C LYS A 267 -29.08 5.63 24.97
N GLY A 268 -28.70 4.51 25.58
CA GLY A 268 -28.50 4.45 27.04
C GLY A 268 -27.37 5.33 27.54
N TYR A 269 -26.44 5.69 26.65
CA TYR A 269 -25.26 6.51 26.96
C TYR A 269 -25.23 7.87 26.24
N ASN A 270 -26.33 8.31 25.62
CA ASN A 270 -26.41 9.57 24.87
C ASN A 270 -25.32 9.68 23.81
N GLN A 271 -25.17 8.65 22.99
CA GLN A 271 -24.15 8.57 21.96
C GLN A 271 -24.73 8.24 20.59
N VAL A 272 -24.01 8.63 19.55
CA VAL A 272 -24.16 8.15 18.17
C VAL A 272 -22.83 7.57 17.70
N TYR A 273 -22.90 6.66 16.73
CA TYR A 273 -21.72 6.03 16.16
C TYR A 273 -21.55 6.44 14.72
N ILE A 274 -20.37 6.98 14.38
CA ILE A 274 -20.01 7.28 13.01
C ILE A 274 -19.16 6.13 12.49
N ARG A 275 -19.53 5.58 11.33
CA ARG A 275 -18.85 4.46 10.70
C ARG A 275 -18.52 4.76 9.25
N ALA A 276 -17.24 4.57 8.87
CA ALA A 276 -16.78 4.56 7.50
C ALA A 276 -16.29 3.17 7.13
N GLU A 277 -16.69 2.69 5.97
CA GLU A 277 -16.35 1.36 5.46
C GLU A 277 -15.86 1.46 4.02
N LEU A 278 -14.97 0.57 3.63
CA LEU A 278 -14.42 0.52 2.29
C LEU A 278 -14.05 -0.92 1.94
N TYR A 279 -14.29 -1.32 0.70
CA TYR A 279 -13.79 -2.57 0.15
C TYR A 279 -12.64 -2.27 -0.79
N LEU A 280 -11.46 -2.78 -0.48
CA LEU A 280 -10.26 -2.63 -1.29
C LEU A 280 -9.58 -3.98 -1.49
N GLY A 281 -8.84 -4.09 -2.59
CA GLY A 281 -8.08 -5.28 -2.89
C GLY A 281 -6.74 -4.94 -3.53
N TRP A 282 -5.83 -5.90 -3.47
CA TRP A 282 -4.54 -5.82 -4.15
C TRP A 282 -4.04 -7.21 -4.52
N GLY A 283 -3.05 -7.23 -5.38
CA GLY A 283 -2.33 -8.43 -5.76
C GLY A 283 -0.91 -8.14 -6.21
N ILE A 284 0.01 -8.96 -5.75
CA ILE A 284 1.36 -9.02 -6.30
C ILE A 284 1.28 -9.98 -7.48
N LEU A 285 1.31 -9.44 -8.70
CA LEU A 285 1.13 -10.20 -9.93
C LEU A 285 2.36 -11.07 -10.23
N ASP A 286 3.54 -10.50 -9.99
CA ASP A 286 4.81 -11.19 -10.15
C ASP A 286 5.77 -10.78 -9.04
N ALA A 287 6.03 -11.69 -8.11
CA ALA A 287 6.90 -11.43 -6.97
C ALA A 287 8.39 -11.36 -7.36
N THR A 288 8.77 -11.94 -8.50
CA THR A 288 10.14 -11.91 -9.00
C THR A 288 10.58 -10.54 -9.50
N LYS A 289 9.62 -9.64 -9.73
CA LYS A 289 9.85 -8.24 -10.11
C LYS A 289 10.12 -7.31 -8.94
N PHE A 290 10.26 -7.85 -7.73
CA PHE A 290 10.49 -7.07 -6.52
C PHE A 290 11.65 -7.63 -5.71
N ALA A 291 12.40 -6.73 -5.08
CA ALA A 291 13.44 -7.06 -4.11
C ALA A 291 13.24 -6.24 -2.83
N ARG A 292 13.50 -6.84 -1.69
CA ARG A 292 13.42 -6.21 -0.37
C ARG A 292 14.83 -5.93 0.11
N VAL A 293 15.07 -4.73 0.60
CA VAL A 293 16.31 -4.36 1.29
C VAL A 293 16.06 -4.44 2.78
N THR A 294 16.71 -5.38 3.43
CA THR A 294 16.62 -5.60 4.89
C THR A 294 17.89 -5.08 5.56
N GLU A 295 17.81 -4.70 6.83
CA GLU A 295 19.00 -4.31 7.60
C GLU A 295 19.53 -5.48 8.39
N ALA A 296 20.85 -5.69 8.34
CA ALA A 296 21.55 -6.68 9.13
C ALA A 296 21.30 -6.48 10.64
N THR A 297 21.00 -7.57 11.34
CA THR A 297 20.71 -7.55 12.78
C THR A 297 21.96 -7.69 13.66
N VAL A 298 23.11 -8.09 13.08
CA VAL A 298 24.37 -8.34 13.82
C VAL A 298 25.50 -7.49 13.30
#